data_e8fa058d89d82c194a282b7dc206335f
#
_entry.id   e8fa058d89d82c194a282b7dc206335f
#
_cell.length_a   1.000
_cell.length_b   1.000
_cell.length_c   1.000
_cell.angle_alpha   90.00
_cell.angle_beta   90.00
_cell.angle_gamma   90.00
#
_symmetry.space_group_name_H-M   'P 1'
#
loop_
_entity.id
_entity.type
_entity.pdbx_description
1 polymer ?
#
loop_
_entity_poly.entity_id
_entity_poly.type
_entity_poly.pdbx_seq_one_letter_code
_entity_poly.pdbx_strand_id
1 'polypeptide(L)'
;MSIMKKVALSNTQVFEVVGWYNNDFKKNKRNEVLPLKLQLDLQRNIGSLIEAAQSYEKVCKQLVMNVQKEYFTEEKTIEEKKIQKDENGEEKEVFEHILKDEYKEEYNEKINNINEKIQELGKEGEVYTLRVFDLDAFVDSNPALTVDDLYMLTFMDENSEKIVEE
;
A
#
# COMPACT_ATOMS: atom_id res chain seq x y z
N MET A 1 9.36 29.26 2.23
CA MET A 1 8.45 28.82 1.13
C MET A 1 8.80 27.39 0.72
N SER A 2 7.79 26.52 0.58
CA SER A 2 8.04 25.13 0.14
C SER A 2 8.38 25.11 -1.35
N ILE A 3 9.39 24.32 -1.73
CA ILE A 3 9.77 24.12 -3.11
C ILE A 3 8.91 23.00 -3.70
N MET A 4 8.24 23.29 -4.81
CA MET A 4 7.43 22.30 -5.53
C MET A 4 8.27 21.70 -6.65
N LYS A 5 8.29 20.38 -6.75
CA LYS A 5 8.96 19.65 -7.83
C LYS A 5 8.04 18.58 -8.40
N LYS A 6 8.30 18.22 -9.65
CA LYS A 6 7.64 17.07 -10.28
C LYS A 6 8.42 15.80 -9.94
N VAL A 7 7.73 14.85 -9.33
CA VAL A 7 8.32 13.59 -8.85
C VAL A 7 7.62 12.42 -9.55
N ALA A 8 8.41 11.56 -10.19
CA ALA A 8 7.91 10.36 -10.84
C ALA A 8 7.86 9.21 -9.82
N LEU A 9 6.66 8.68 -9.59
CA LEU A 9 6.45 7.57 -8.67
C LEU A 9 5.67 6.46 -9.36
N SER A 10 6.06 5.21 -9.13
CA SER A 10 5.28 4.06 -9.55
C SER A 10 4.03 3.89 -8.69
N ASN A 11 3.04 3.16 -9.19
CA ASN A 11 1.83 2.85 -8.43
C ASN A 11 2.15 2.15 -7.10
N THR A 12 3.11 1.24 -7.10
CA THR A 12 3.58 0.57 -5.87
C THR A 12 4.17 1.56 -4.88
N GLN A 13 5.01 2.49 -5.33
CA GLN A 13 5.62 3.50 -4.46
C GLN A 13 4.57 4.44 -3.86
N VAL A 14 3.60 4.87 -4.64
CA VAL A 14 2.49 5.71 -4.17
C VAL A 14 1.68 4.96 -3.10
N PHE A 15 1.34 3.72 -3.37
CA PHE A 15 0.59 2.88 -2.42
C PHE A 15 1.36 2.67 -1.11
N GLU A 16 2.64 2.36 -1.19
CA GLU A 16 3.51 2.16 -0.03
C GLU A 16 3.66 3.43 0.81
N VAL A 17 3.90 4.57 0.18
CA VAL A 17 4.07 5.85 0.85
C VAL A 17 2.79 6.28 1.58
N VAL A 18 1.65 6.18 0.93
CA VAL A 18 0.36 6.53 1.54
C VAL A 18 0.03 5.58 2.69
N GLY A 19 0.25 4.27 2.50
CA GLY A 19 0.04 3.26 3.54
C GLY A 19 0.96 3.47 4.74
N TRP A 20 2.24 3.72 4.51
CA TRP A 20 3.20 4.04 5.56
C TRP A 20 2.76 5.25 6.38
N TYR A 21 2.38 6.34 5.71
CA TYR A 21 1.98 7.57 6.39
C TYR A 21 0.74 7.35 7.27
N ASN A 22 -0.32 6.78 6.72
CA ASN A 22 -1.59 6.65 7.42
C ASN A 22 -1.61 5.52 8.47
N ASN A 23 -0.97 4.40 8.19
CA ASN A 23 -1.09 3.19 9.01
C ASN A 23 0.06 3.01 10.01
N ASP A 24 1.19 3.70 9.80
CA ASP A 24 2.36 3.57 10.65
C ASP A 24 2.85 4.92 11.18
N PHE A 25 3.29 5.82 10.33
CA PHE A 25 3.97 7.06 10.70
C PHE A 25 3.10 7.98 11.55
N LYS A 26 1.94 8.34 11.02
CA LYS A 26 0.96 9.21 11.71
C LYS A 26 0.28 8.46 12.87
N LYS A 27 -0.07 7.20 12.66
CA LYS A 27 -0.73 6.38 13.67
C LYS A 27 0.10 6.26 14.95
N ASN A 28 1.41 6.13 14.82
CA ASN A 28 2.35 6.04 15.94
C ASN A 28 2.93 7.41 16.34
N LYS A 29 2.36 8.50 15.83
CA LYS A 29 2.71 9.88 16.16
C LYS A 29 4.17 10.27 15.86
N ARG A 30 4.85 9.53 14.99
CA ARG A 30 6.23 9.86 14.59
C ARG A 30 6.30 11.12 13.73
N ASN A 31 5.21 11.51 13.07
CA ASN A 31 5.12 12.78 12.35
C ASN A 31 5.28 13.99 13.30
N GLU A 32 4.94 13.85 14.58
CA GLU A 32 4.97 14.95 15.56
C GLU A 32 6.40 15.41 15.89
N VAL A 33 7.44 14.59 15.62
CA VAL A 33 8.84 14.99 15.83
C VAL A 33 9.35 15.92 14.72
N LEU A 34 8.63 16.04 13.61
CA LEU A 34 9.02 16.92 12.51
C LEU A 34 8.64 18.39 12.82
N PRO A 35 9.37 19.37 12.26
CA PRO A 35 8.93 20.75 12.30
C PRO A 35 7.51 20.92 11.73
N LEU A 36 6.72 21.82 12.29
CA LEU A 36 5.32 22.00 11.90
C LEU A 36 5.13 22.25 10.41
N LYS A 37 6.00 23.05 9.79
CA LYS A 37 5.98 23.29 8.35
C LYS A 37 6.13 21.99 7.55
N LEU A 38 7.05 21.13 7.98
CA LEU A 38 7.32 19.86 7.31
C LEU A 38 6.16 18.88 7.53
N GLN A 39 5.56 18.86 8.72
CA GLN A 39 4.34 18.09 8.96
C GLN A 39 3.22 18.46 8.00
N LEU A 40 3.02 19.77 7.77
CA LEU A 40 2.01 20.28 6.86
C LEU A 40 2.33 19.92 5.41
N ASP A 41 3.57 20.10 4.97
CA ASP A 41 4.00 19.78 3.63
C ASP A 41 3.86 18.28 3.32
N LEU A 42 4.22 17.42 4.27
CA LEU A 42 4.06 15.98 4.17
C LEU A 42 2.58 15.59 4.07
N GLN A 43 1.73 16.16 4.90
CA GLN A 43 0.29 15.91 4.87
C GLN A 43 -0.32 16.31 3.50
N ARG A 44 0.11 17.43 2.94
CA ARG A 44 -0.34 17.89 1.62
C ARG A 44 0.15 16.98 0.50
N ASN A 45 1.38 16.49 0.59
CA ASN A 45 1.91 15.52 -0.37
C ASN A 45 1.10 14.23 -0.35
N ILE A 46 0.81 13.70 0.84
CA ILE A 46 -0.02 12.50 0.99
C ILE A 46 -1.42 12.74 0.44
N GLY A 47 -2.01 13.90 0.72
CA GLY A 47 -3.32 14.29 0.14
C GLY A 47 -3.32 14.27 -1.38
N SER A 48 -2.22 14.65 -2.02
CA SER A 48 -2.08 14.62 -3.48
C SER A 48 -1.92 13.21 -4.05
N LEU A 49 -1.49 12.24 -3.23
CA LEU A 49 -1.21 10.87 -3.65
C LEU A 49 -2.33 9.88 -3.32
N ILE A 50 -3.23 10.26 -2.39
CA ILE A 50 -4.20 9.33 -1.82
C ILE A 50 -5.18 8.77 -2.85
N GLU A 51 -5.65 9.58 -3.79
CA GLU A 51 -6.58 9.15 -4.83
C GLU A 51 -5.94 8.10 -5.75
N ALA A 52 -4.69 8.33 -6.15
CA ALA A 52 -3.94 7.38 -6.97
C ALA A 52 -3.70 6.06 -6.22
N ALA A 53 -3.36 6.13 -4.92
CA ALA A 53 -3.18 4.94 -4.09
C ALA A 53 -4.47 4.13 -3.96
N GLN A 54 -5.59 4.79 -3.73
CA GLN A 54 -6.91 4.15 -3.61
C GLN A 54 -7.36 3.53 -4.92
N SER A 55 -7.14 4.21 -6.05
CA SER A 55 -7.48 3.71 -7.38
C SER A 55 -6.69 2.44 -7.72
N TYR A 56 -5.40 2.44 -7.44
CA TYR A 56 -4.54 1.27 -7.63
C TYR A 56 -5.00 0.09 -6.76
N GLU A 57 -5.24 0.32 -5.48
CA GLU A 57 -5.74 -0.70 -4.55
C GLU A 57 -7.07 -1.29 -5.02
N LYS A 58 -7.98 -0.45 -5.45
CA LYS A 58 -9.30 -0.87 -5.93
C LYS A 58 -9.20 -1.77 -7.16
N VAL A 59 -8.35 -1.41 -8.12
CA VAL A 59 -8.14 -2.22 -9.34
C VAL A 59 -7.53 -3.57 -8.97
N CYS A 60 -6.50 -3.59 -8.11
CA CYS A 60 -5.87 -4.84 -7.66
C CYS A 60 -6.86 -5.76 -6.94
N LYS A 61 -7.66 -5.22 -6.02
CA LYS A 61 -8.70 -5.97 -5.33
C LYS A 61 -9.76 -6.52 -6.30
N GLN A 62 -10.17 -5.72 -7.28
CA GLN A 62 -11.17 -6.15 -8.27
C GLN A 62 -10.66 -7.31 -9.12
N LEU A 63 -9.40 -7.28 -9.54
CA LEU A 63 -8.80 -8.37 -10.30
C LEU A 63 -8.81 -9.69 -9.52
N VAL A 64 -8.44 -9.65 -8.24
CA VAL A 64 -8.47 -10.83 -7.38
C VAL A 64 -9.90 -11.30 -7.12
N MET A 65 -10.80 -10.38 -6.80
CA MET A 65 -12.21 -10.70 -6.54
C MET A 65 -12.91 -11.33 -7.75
N ASN A 66 -12.59 -10.93 -8.97
CA ASN A 66 -13.18 -11.51 -10.17
C ASN A 66 -12.83 -13.00 -10.29
N VAL A 67 -11.60 -13.37 -10.00
CA VAL A 67 -11.17 -14.78 -9.98
C VAL A 67 -11.85 -15.54 -8.84
N GLN A 68 -11.91 -14.94 -7.65
CA GLN A 68 -12.58 -15.56 -6.51
C GLN A 68 -14.06 -15.84 -6.79
N LYS A 69 -14.77 -14.91 -7.39
CA LYS A 69 -16.18 -15.07 -7.74
C LYS A 69 -16.41 -16.18 -8.76
N GLU A 70 -15.46 -16.37 -9.70
CA GLU A 70 -15.54 -17.41 -10.72
C GLU A 70 -15.41 -18.81 -10.10
N TYR A 71 -14.58 -18.97 -9.07
CA TYR A 71 -14.26 -20.27 -8.48
C TYR A 71 -15.00 -20.59 -7.19
N PHE A 72 -15.34 -19.59 -6.37
CA PHE A 72 -16.04 -19.82 -5.10
C PHE A 72 -17.57 -19.81 -5.33
N THR A 73 -18.03 -20.81 -6.06
CA THR A 73 -19.43 -21.07 -6.37
C THR A 73 -19.88 -22.38 -5.72
N GLU A 74 -21.18 -22.62 -5.64
CA GLU A 74 -21.74 -23.86 -5.08
C GLU A 74 -21.23 -25.10 -5.81
N GLU A 75 -21.03 -25.02 -7.13
CA GLU A 75 -20.57 -26.15 -7.93
C GLU A 75 -19.11 -26.50 -7.69
N LYS A 76 -18.28 -25.51 -7.40
CA LYS A 76 -16.82 -25.66 -7.33
C LYS A 76 -16.28 -25.73 -5.90
N THR A 77 -17.14 -25.51 -4.91
CA THR A 77 -16.75 -25.54 -3.49
C THR A 77 -17.49 -26.60 -2.72
N ILE A 78 -16.89 -27.03 -1.61
CA ILE A 78 -17.52 -27.86 -0.60
C ILE A 78 -17.54 -27.12 0.74
N GLU A 79 -18.56 -27.38 1.56
CA GLU A 79 -18.59 -26.87 2.92
C GLU A 79 -17.74 -27.76 3.83
N GLU A 80 -16.83 -27.17 4.56
CA GLU A 80 -16.05 -27.81 5.60
C GLU A 80 -16.37 -27.18 6.96
N LYS A 81 -16.64 -28.03 7.94
CA LYS A 81 -16.92 -27.63 9.30
C LYS A 81 -15.60 -27.45 10.05
N LYS A 82 -15.35 -26.25 10.56
CA LYS A 82 -14.20 -25.95 11.42
C LYS A 82 -14.67 -25.52 12.80
N ILE A 83 -13.92 -25.91 13.82
CA ILE A 83 -14.12 -25.44 15.18
C ILE A 83 -13.16 -24.29 15.42
N GLN A 84 -13.70 -23.07 15.66
CA GLN A 84 -12.92 -21.92 16.04
C GLN A 84 -13.16 -21.58 17.51
N LYS A 85 -12.08 -21.23 18.22
CA LYS A 85 -12.17 -20.67 19.57
C LYS A 85 -12.30 -19.15 19.47
N ASP A 86 -13.29 -18.60 20.16
CA ASP A 86 -13.44 -17.16 20.29
C ASP A 86 -12.48 -16.58 21.34
N GLU A 87 -12.54 -15.25 21.55
CA GLU A 87 -11.69 -14.54 22.52
C GLU A 87 -11.88 -15.04 23.96
N ASN A 88 -13.02 -15.63 24.26
CA ASN A 88 -13.37 -16.20 25.58
C ASN A 88 -13.03 -17.70 25.72
N GLY A 89 -12.45 -18.30 24.68
CA GLY A 89 -12.12 -19.72 24.66
C GLY A 89 -13.31 -20.65 24.38
N GLU A 90 -14.45 -20.10 24.00
CA GLU A 90 -15.62 -20.85 23.58
C GLU A 90 -15.47 -21.36 22.16
N GLU A 91 -15.80 -22.65 21.96
CA GLU A 91 -15.74 -23.28 20.64
C GLU A 91 -17.01 -22.95 19.85
N LYS A 92 -16.83 -22.39 18.64
CA LYS A 92 -17.92 -22.17 17.68
C LYS A 92 -17.70 -23.00 16.43
N GLU A 93 -18.78 -23.60 15.94
CA GLU A 93 -18.78 -24.27 14.65
C GLU A 93 -18.90 -23.21 13.54
N VAL A 94 -17.88 -23.16 12.66
CA VAL A 94 -17.86 -22.29 11.49
C VAL A 94 -17.79 -23.13 10.23
N PHE A 95 -18.65 -22.82 9.27
CA PHE A 95 -18.62 -23.48 7.97
C PHE A 95 -17.79 -22.64 7.00
N GLU A 96 -16.77 -23.24 6.41
CA GLU A 96 -15.98 -22.62 5.35
C GLU A 96 -16.28 -23.27 4.00
N HIS A 97 -16.38 -22.46 2.97
CA HIS A 97 -16.42 -22.94 1.59
C HIS A 97 -14.99 -23.06 1.06
N ILE A 98 -14.57 -24.27 0.78
CA ILE A 98 -13.26 -24.55 0.18
C ILE A 98 -13.42 -25.11 -1.23
N LEU A 99 -12.44 -24.77 -2.10
CA LEU A 99 -12.44 -25.31 -3.46
C LEU A 99 -12.31 -26.83 -3.46
N LYS A 100 -13.06 -27.46 -4.34
CA LYS A 100 -12.85 -28.89 -4.67
C LYS A 100 -11.44 -29.07 -5.26
N ASP A 101 -10.81 -30.20 -4.97
CA ASP A 101 -9.44 -30.50 -5.39
C ASP A 101 -9.23 -30.37 -6.91
N GLU A 102 -10.25 -30.72 -7.70
CA GLU A 102 -10.21 -30.64 -9.17
C GLU A 102 -10.05 -29.21 -9.71
N TYR A 103 -10.38 -28.18 -8.91
CA TYR A 103 -10.30 -26.77 -9.32
C TYR A 103 -9.12 -26.03 -8.71
N LYS A 104 -8.41 -26.60 -7.74
CA LYS A 104 -7.34 -25.91 -7.01
C LYS A 104 -6.17 -25.51 -7.92
N GLU A 105 -5.74 -26.38 -8.81
CA GLU A 105 -4.62 -26.10 -9.72
C GLU A 105 -4.95 -24.96 -10.68
N GLU A 106 -6.12 -25.02 -11.31
CA GLU A 106 -6.60 -23.98 -12.23
C GLU A 106 -6.76 -22.64 -11.53
N TYR A 107 -7.33 -22.64 -10.33
CA TYR A 107 -7.47 -21.43 -9.50
C TYR A 107 -6.11 -20.81 -9.18
N ASN A 108 -5.15 -21.62 -8.72
CA ASN A 108 -3.81 -21.15 -8.39
C ASN A 108 -3.09 -20.57 -9.62
N GLU A 109 -3.24 -21.18 -10.79
CA GLU A 109 -2.70 -20.65 -12.04
C GLU A 109 -3.28 -19.29 -12.39
N LYS A 110 -4.60 -19.14 -12.28
CA LYS A 110 -5.27 -17.85 -12.53
C LYS A 110 -4.87 -16.78 -11.53
N ILE A 111 -4.73 -17.13 -10.24
CA ILE A 111 -4.24 -16.19 -9.21
C ILE A 111 -2.80 -15.77 -9.50
N ASN A 112 -1.94 -16.69 -9.90
CA ASN A 112 -0.56 -16.36 -10.27
C ASN A 112 -0.50 -15.40 -11.46
N ASN A 113 -1.34 -15.61 -12.48
CA ASN A 113 -1.45 -14.70 -13.63
C ASN A 113 -1.94 -13.31 -13.21
N ILE A 114 -2.89 -13.23 -12.28
CA ILE A 114 -3.36 -11.96 -11.72
C ILE A 114 -2.26 -11.26 -10.92
N ASN A 115 -1.50 -11.99 -10.12
CA ASN A 115 -0.38 -11.42 -9.37
C ASN A 115 0.70 -10.84 -10.30
N GLU A 116 0.99 -11.49 -11.42
CA GLU A 116 1.90 -10.94 -12.45
C GLU A 116 1.36 -9.63 -13.05
N LYS A 117 0.07 -9.58 -13.36
CA LYS A 117 -0.58 -8.34 -13.85
C LYS A 117 -0.51 -7.22 -12.81
N ILE A 118 -0.74 -7.53 -11.55
CA ILE A 118 -0.64 -6.56 -10.44
C ILE A 118 0.78 -6.03 -10.33
N GLN A 119 1.80 -6.89 -10.46
CA GLN A 119 3.19 -6.46 -10.44
C GLN A 119 3.52 -5.53 -11.60
N GLU A 120 3.03 -5.82 -12.79
CA GLU A 120 3.23 -4.96 -13.97
C GLU A 120 2.55 -3.60 -13.78
N LEU A 121 1.30 -3.59 -13.31
CA LEU A 121 0.59 -2.34 -12.99
C LEU A 121 1.30 -1.54 -11.89
N GLY A 122 1.90 -2.23 -10.93
CA GLY A 122 2.68 -1.60 -9.85
C GLY A 122 3.91 -0.86 -10.35
N LYS A 123 4.52 -1.30 -11.44
CA LYS A 123 5.70 -0.66 -12.07
C LYS A 123 5.33 0.56 -12.90
N GLU A 124 4.11 0.64 -13.40
CA GLU A 124 3.60 1.83 -14.07
C GLU A 124 3.48 2.97 -13.09
N GLY A 125 3.63 4.20 -13.55
CA GLY A 125 3.58 5.34 -12.67
C GLY A 125 3.18 6.62 -13.38
N GLU A 126 3.10 7.66 -12.58
CA GLU A 126 2.76 9.00 -13.03
C GLU A 126 3.72 10.01 -12.40
N VAL A 127 3.65 11.24 -12.88
CA VAL A 127 4.40 12.37 -12.34
C VAL A 127 3.47 13.17 -11.43
N TYR A 128 3.91 13.41 -10.21
CA TYR A 128 3.16 14.17 -9.20
C TYR A 128 3.91 15.45 -8.85
N THR A 129 3.20 16.54 -8.62
CA THR A 129 3.79 17.77 -8.09
C THR A 129 3.75 17.70 -6.58
N LEU A 130 4.91 17.59 -5.96
CA LEU A 130 5.06 17.44 -4.52
C LEU A 130 5.93 18.56 -3.93
N ARG A 131 5.74 18.84 -2.65
CA ARG A 131 6.63 19.68 -1.88
C ARG A 131 7.85 18.87 -1.47
N VAL A 132 9.03 19.34 -1.86
CA VAL A 132 10.28 18.68 -1.52
C VAL A 132 11.02 19.44 -0.42
N PHE A 133 11.87 18.74 0.31
CA PHE A 133 12.63 19.27 1.43
C PHE A 133 14.03 18.67 1.43
N ASP A 134 14.94 19.29 2.17
CA ASP A 134 16.30 18.78 2.39
C ASP A 134 16.27 17.75 3.52
N LEU A 135 16.23 16.47 3.16
CA LEU A 135 16.19 15.36 4.11
C LEU A 135 17.46 15.34 5.01
N ASP A 136 18.63 15.58 4.41
CA ASP A 136 19.89 15.53 5.14
C ASP A 136 19.96 16.60 6.25
N ALA A 137 19.34 17.75 6.03
CA ALA A 137 19.37 18.86 6.98
C ALA A 137 18.68 18.54 8.31
N PHE A 138 17.72 17.59 8.36
CA PHE A 138 17.03 17.28 9.61
C PHE A 138 17.19 15.83 10.10
N VAL A 139 17.73 14.93 9.30
CA VAL A 139 17.99 13.53 9.71
C VAL A 139 18.85 13.47 10.97
N ASP A 140 19.93 14.23 11.00
CA ASP A 140 20.86 14.26 12.13
C ASP A 140 20.24 14.80 13.43
N SER A 141 19.17 15.57 13.33
CA SER A 141 18.47 16.20 14.47
C SER A 141 17.26 15.42 14.97
N ASN A 142 16.87 14.32 14.30
CA ASN A 142 15.64 13.57 14.61
C ASN A 142 15.91 12.06 14.76
N PRO A 143 16.52 11.63 15.89
CA PRO A 143 16.87 10.21 16.09
C PRO A 143 15.66 9.28 16.25
N ALA A 144 14.44 9.82 16.37
CA ALA A 144 13.21 9.04 16.54
C ALA A 144 12.67 8.45 15.23
N LEU A 145 13.25 8.79 14.07
CA LEU A 145 12.84 8.27 12.78
C LEU A 145 13.42 6.87 12.56
N THR A 146 12.58 5.96 12.05
CA THR A 146 13.01 4.61 11.68
C THR A 146 13.67 4.61 10.29
N VAL A 147 14.34 3.50 9.95
CA VAL A 147 14.90 3.31 8.59
C VAL A 147 13.81 3.37 7.52
N ASP A 148 12.66 2.78 7.81
CA ASP A 148 11.51 2.83 6.88
C ASP A 148 10.98 4.26 6.71
N ASP A 149 10.91 5.03 7.79
CA ASP A 149 10.53 6.44 7.71
C ASP A 149 11.48 7.22 6.79
N LEU A 150 12.78 7.02 6.95
CA LEU A 150 13.80 7.68 6.12
C LEU A 150 13.66 7.26 4.65
N TYR A 151 13.45 5.98 4.39
CA TYR A 151 13.26 5.47 3.03
C TYR A 151 12.05 6.12 2.35
N MET A 152 10.91 6.18 3.03
CA MET A 152 9.70 6.79 2.48
C MET A 152 9.85 8.31 2.28
N LEU A 153 10.56 8.99 3.19
CA LEU A 153 10.83 10.43 3.07
C LEU A 153 11.77 10.76 1.91
N THR A 154 12.63 9.82 1.47
CA THR A 154 13.51 10.04 0.32
C THR A 154 12.74 10.34 -0.98
N PHE A 155 11.48 9.89 -1.10
CA PHE A 155 10.67 10.19 -2.28
C PHE A 155 10.32 11.68 -2.40
N MET A 156 10.45 12.43 -1.32
CA MET A 156 10.15 13.86 -1.22
C MET A 156 11.41 14.71 -0.96
N ASP A 157 12.58 14.09 -1.03
CA ASP A 157 13.85 14.81 -0.88
C ASP A 157 14.16 15.63 -2.13
N GLU A 158 14.64 16.84 -1.95
CA GLU A 158 15.03 17.75 -3.05
C GLU A 158 16.12 17.17 -3.95
N ASN A 159 16.89 16.21 -3.45
CA ASN A 159 17.95 15.50 -4.19
C ASN A 159 17.51 14.14 -4.71
N SER A 160 16.20 13.81 -4.66
CA SER A 160 15.70 12.52 -5.11
C SER A 160 15.92 12.27 -6.59
N GLU A 161 16.34 11.06 -6.95
CA GLU A 161 16.44 10.58 -8.32
C GLU A 161 15.08 10.54 -9.04
N LYS A 162 13.98 10.57 -8.27
CA LYS A 162 12.61 10.56 -8.78
C LYS A 162 12.15 11.91 -9.33
N ILE A 163 12.90 12.98 -9.09
CA ILE A 163 12.57 14.31 -9.62
C ILE A 163 12.77 14.29 -11.13
N VAL A 164 11.74 14.74 -11.84
CA VAL A 164 11.75 14.87 -13.29
C VAL A 164 12.19 16.30 -13.64
N GLU A 165 13.32 16.42 -14.31
CA GLU A 165 13.79 17.71 -14.83
C GLU A 165 12.97 18.12 -16.07
N GLU A 166 12.51 19.36 -16.04
CA GLU A 166 11.85 19.95 -17.21
C GLU A 166 12.84 20.47 -18.22
#